data_7e80c50b2f988bad1edfa3e9ab3ba8e7
#
_entry.id   7e80c50b2f988bad1edfa3e9ab3ba8e7
#
_cell.length_a   1.000
_cell.length_b   1.000
_cell.length_c   1.000
_cell.angle_alpha   90.00
_cell.angle_beta   90.00
_cell.angle_gamma   90.00
#
_symmetry.space_group_name_H-M   'P 1'
#
loop_
_entity.id
_entity.type
_entity.pdbx_description
1 polymer ?
#
loop_
_entity_poly.entity_id
_entity_poly.type
_entity_poly.pdbx_seq_one_letter_code
_entity_poly.pdbx_strand_id
1 'polypeptide(L)'
;MLFRRRWAGALVAASALVATPFAVVGTAQAQGQTTLRAGVTQELDSLNPFITITRIGTDLTRLTYEYLTTYDPTDYHPVPGLAESWKTSDDKLTWTFTIRSGATWSDGQPVTAKDAAYTFNTMMTNPTAATANGNFVQGWDSVTATDDKTLVIRTKEPRSTMLALDVPIVPEHIWSKVTDLKAEPPLPLVGDGPFIVDDYKPSQFIKLKANKNYWRGAPKIGELDFVYYKNVDAEVQALKKGEIDLMNRLVPAQYESLKEDPTIRLNTGAGRRLNELLINPGATSSDNKPIGDGNPALKDVKLRQAIAQAVNSKALVDKVWGGFASEASGYIPPGFAEFHSDSAVKFDPAAANKLLDDNGYPKGNDGVRVDKTGKPLKLRLLGHAETNLDEQGSKYITGWLKDIGIAVDVQLVSDQKINDATTAANYDLVFSGWSANPDPDYVLSLQTCAARPNADGKGATPDSFLCDPEYDSLYQQQLAETDRTKRVEIVKKMQQVLQDRAALVILGYDNPLEAYRADKWAPFTTQPSTGGVIMNQQGYWGYYSATPGKTDKNAAASADATPTAAPGGNTGLIIGLAGGGVVVIAAAVLVVARLRRRGTADERE
;
A
#
# COMPACT_ATOMS: atom_id res chain seq x y z
N MET A 1 70.25 52.75 -25.43
CA MET A 1 71.14 52.96 -26.64
C MET A 1 70.73 51.87 -27.62
N LEU A 2 69.99 52.28 -28.72
CA LEU A 2 70.48 52.41 -30.12
C LEU A 2 70.82 51.02 -30.72
N PHE A 3 70.34 50.48 -31.81
CA PHE A 3 69.81 50.94 -33.09
C PHE A 3 69.37 49.67 -33.87
N ARG A 4 68.22 49.66 -34.51
CA ARG A 4 67.90 49.62 -35.96
C ARG A 4 68.61 48.54 -36.84
N ARG A 5 67.92 47.70 -37.58
CA ARG A 5 67.33 47.81 -38.94
C ARG A 5 67.33 46.44 -39.65
N ARG A 6 66.17 46.13 -40.18
CA ARG A 6 65.80 45.75 -41.56
C ARG A 6 66.80 44.87 -42.37
N TRP A 7 66.30 43.81 -42.99
CA TRP A 7 66.08 43.72 -44.46
C TRP A 7 65.28 42.41 -44.77
N ALA A 8 64.46 42.53 -45.88
CA ALA A 8 63.55 41.56 -46.44
C ALA A 8 64.29 40.59 -47.38
N GLY A 9 63.72 39.44 -47.60
CA GLY A 9 64.13 38.45 -48.61
C GLY A 9 63.04 37.44 -48.85
N ALA A 10 62.29 37.64 -49.93
CA ALA A 10 61.31 36.68 -50.41
C ALA A 10 61.95 35.47 -51.06
N LEU A 11 61.48 34.27 -50.84
CA LEU A 11 61.67 33.17 -51.77
C LEU A 11 60.43 32.20 -51.69
N VAL A 12 59.85 32.05 -52.85
CA VAL A 12 58.76 31.14 -53.20
C VAL A 12 59.29 29.72 -53.18
N ALA A 13 58.57 28.82 -52.52
CA ALA A 13 58.67 27.37 -52.75
C ALA A 13 57.38 26.65 -52.45
N ALA A 14 56.83 26.11 -53.47
CA ALA A 14 55.94 24.99 -53.73
C ALA A 14 55.11 24.40 -52.59
N SER A 15 53.83 24.45 -52.76
CA SER A 15 52.76 23.78 -52.03
C SER A 15 52.77 22.29 -52.28
N ALA A 16 53.01 21.46 -51.28
CA ALA A 16 52.57 20.08 -51.26
C ALA A 16 51.40 19.96 -50.26
N LEU A 17 50.18 19.82 -50.80
CA LEU A 17 48.98 19.48 -50.03
C LEU A 17 49.12 18.02 -49.51
N VAL A 18 49.42 17.86 -48.25
CA VAL A 18 49.18 16.63 -47.53
C VAL A 18 47.77 16.72 -46.92
N ALA A 19 46.83 16.00 -47.53
CA ALA A 19 45.48 15.80 -46.97
C ALA A 19 45.60 14.87 -45.76
N THR A 20 45.63 15.42 -44.55
CA THR A 20 45.37 14.67 -43.32
C THR A 20 43.89 14.49 -43.19
N PRO A 21 43.38 13.25 -42.99
CA PRO A 21 41.99 13.06 -42.65
C PRO A 21 41.75 13.61 -41.23
N PHE A 22 40.97 14.67 -41.15
CA PHE A 22 40.35 15.08 -39.87
C PHE A 22 39.45 13.94 -39.45
N ALA A 23 39.94 13.09 -38.53
CA ALA A 23 39.08 12.27 -37.72
C ALA A 23 38.17 13.20 -36.91
N VAL A 24 36.91 13.28 -37.32
CA VAL A 24 35.86 13.87 -36.50
C VAL A 24 35.79 12.94 -35.26
N VAL A 25 36.51 13.31 -34.22
CA VAL A 25 36.27 12.81 -32.87
C VAL A 25 34.88 13.33 -32.52
N GLY A 26 33.86 12.53 -32.82
CA GLY A 26 32.54 12.74 -32.27
C GLY A 26 32.71 12.85 -30.76
N THR A 27 32.52 14.06 -30.24
CA THR A 27 32.30 14.24 -28.83
C THR A 27 31.11 13.36 -28.48
N ALA A 28 31.38 12.19 -27.90
CA ALA A 28 30.37 11.47 -27.14
C ALA A 28 29.89 12.46 -26.10
N GLN A 29 28.78 13.13 -26.39
CA GLN A 29 28.04 13.84 -25.37
C GLN A 29 27.80 12.82 -24.28
N ALA A 30 28.44 12.99 -23.14
CA ALA A 30 28.05 12.27 -21.94
C ALA A 30 26.55 12.53 -21.79
N GLN A 31 25.72 11.54 -22.13
CA GLN A 31 24.31 11.54 -21.83
C GLN A 31 24.24 11.72 -20.31
N GLY A 32 23.88 12.92 -19.85
CA GLY A 32 23.68 13.20 -18.44
C GLY A 32 22.79 12.10 -17.89
N GLN A 33 23.20 11.49 -16.79
CA GLN A 33 22.41 10.44 -16.14
C GLN A 33 21.01 10.98 -15.90
N THR A 34 20.00 10.30 -16.45
CA THR A 34 18.60 10.71 -16.28
C THR A 34 18.18 10.38 -14.86
N THR A 35 17.77 11.39 -14.10
CA THR A 35 17.29 11.26 -12.73
C THR A 35 15.77 11.29 -12.71
N LEU A 36 15.13 10.29 -12.11
CA LEU A 36 13.71 10.29 -11.74
C LEU A 36 13.57 10.82 -10.31
N ARG A 37 12.75 11.84 -10.11
CA ARG A 37 12.48 12.44 -8.80
C ARG A 37 11.08 12.12 -8.35
N ALA A 38 10.95 11.31 -7.30
CA ALA A 38 9.68 10.97 -6.66
C ALA A 38 9.49 11.78 -5.38
N GLY A 39 8.35 12.47 -5.24
CA GLY A 39 7.99 13.16 -4.00
C GLY A 39 7.52 12.16 -2.93
N VAL A 40 7.86 12.43 -1.67
CA VAL A 40 7.41 11.66 -0.51
C VAL A 40 7.14 12.57 0.69
N THR A 41 6.11 12.24 1.49
CA THR A 41 5.79 12.97 2.72
C THR A 41 6.11 12.17 3.99
N GLN A 42 6.46 10.89 3.84
CA GLN A 42 6.83 10.04 4.95
C GLN A 42 8.32 10.09 5.20
N GLU A 43 8.71 10.33 6.45
CA GLU A 43 10.10 10.23 6.90
C GLU A 43 10.55 8.77 6.94
N LEU A 44 11.81 8.56 6.61
CA LEU A 44 12.47 7.27 6.75
C LEU A 44 12.82 7.04 8.23
N ASP A 45 12.48 5.87 8.74
CA ASP A 45 12.83 5.46 10.10
C ASP A 45 14.25 4.88 10.20
N SER A 46 14.68 4.10 9.21
CA SER A 46 16.02 3.50 9.16
C SER A 46 16.38 3.02 7.75
N LEU A 47 17.65 3.04 7.41
CA LEU A 47 18.23 2.36 6.23
C LEU A 47 18.54 0.87 6.51
N ASN A 48 18.41 0.43 7.74
CA ASN A 48 18.71 -0.93 8.16
C ASN A 48 17.54 -1.88 7.83
N PRO A 49 17.73 -2.89 6.95
CA PRO A 49 16.67 -3.76 6.47
C PRO A 49 16.07 -4.68 7.56
N PHE A 50 16.75 -4.86 8.69
CA PHE A 50 16.24 -5.66 9.81
C PHE A 50 15.24 -4.91 10.70
N ILE A 51 15.28 -3.56 10.71
CA ILE A 51 14.50 -2.77 11.67
C ILE A 51 13.54 -1.76 11.04
N THR A 52 13.72 -1.40 9.76
CA THR A 52 12.84 -0.44 9.08
C THR A 52 11.43 -1.02 8.92
N ILE A 53 10.43 -0.25 9.35
CA ILE A 53 9.01 -0.64 9.29
C ILE A 53 8.15 0.38 8.53
N THR A 54 8.71 1.53 8.18
CA THR A 54 7.98 2.54 7.40
C THR A 54 7.82 2.10 5.94
N ARG A 55 6.79 2.64 5.28
CA ARG A 55 6.54 2.30 3.87
C ARG A 55 7.72 2.70 2.97
N ILE A 56 8.26 3.90 3.17
CA ILE A 56 9.43 4.34 2.40
C ILE A 56 10.66 3.44 2.65
N GLY A 57 10.88 3.01 3.89
CA GLY A 57 11.95 2.05 4.22
C GLY A 57 11.77 0.72 3.51
N THR A 58 10.55 0.18 3.48
CA THR A 58 10.22 -1.05 2.73
C THR A 58 10.44 -0.88 1.22
N ASP A 59 10.08 0.27 0.65
CA ASP A 59 10.33 0.54 -0.78
C ASP A 59 11.85 0.62 -1.08
N LEU A 60 12.63 1.21 -0.17
CA LEU A 60 14.09 1.24 -0.30
C LEU A 60 14.72 -0.15 -0.21
N THR A 61 14.23 -1.01 0.69
CA THR A 61 14.73 -2.39 0.78
C THR A 61 14.45 -3.18 -0.49
N ARG A 62 13.27 -2.99 -1.13
CA ARG A 62 12.95 -3.62 -2.42
C ARG A 62 13.77 -3.09 -3.60
N LEU A 63 14.22 -1.84 -3.52
CA LEU A 63 15.09 -1.26 -4.55
C LEU A 63 16.55 -1.69 -4.39
N THR A 64 17.00 -1.91 -3.14
CA THR A 64 18.41 -2.13 -2.80
C THR A 64 18.77 -3.60 -2.70
N TYR A 65 17.83 -4.44 -2.25
CA TYR A 65 18.05 -5.86 -2.00
C TYR A 65 17.08 -6.73 -2.80
N GLU A 66 17.53 -7.89 -3.21
CA GLU A 66 16.67 -8.93 -3.75
C GLU A 66 16.08 -9.81 -2.63
N TYR A 67 15.02 -10.49 -2.99
CA TYR A 67 14.27 -11.42 -2.16
C TYR A 67 14.39 -12.82 -2.75
N LEU A 68 14.11 -13.89 -1.99
CA LEU A 68 14.11 -15.25 -2.58
C LEU A 68 13.15 -15.35 -3.77
N THR A 69 11.94 -14.84 -3.58
CA THR A 69 10.92 -14.70 -4.62
C THR A 69 10.46 -13.25 -4.65
N THR A 70 9.91 -12.81 -5.76
CA THR A 70 9.27 -11.49 -5.89
C THR A 70 7.90 -11.67 -6.51
N TYR A 71 7.14 -10.58 -6.68
CA TYR A 71 5.82 -10.63 -7.27
C TYR A 71 5.83 -10.13 -8.71
N ASP A 72 5.14 -10.86 -9.59
CA ASP A 72 4.95 -10.46 -10.98
C ASP A 72 4.27 -9.10 -11.08
N PRO A 73 4.70 -8.22 -11.99
CA PRO A 73 4.06 -6.93 -12.19
C PRO A 73 2.63 -7.01 -12.73
N THR A 74 2.23 -8.15 -13.29
CA THR A 74 0.93 -8.28 -13.98
C THR A 74 -0.21 -8.57 -13.01
N ASP A 75 0.00 -9.48 -12.06
CA ASP A 75 -1.09 -10.06 -11.25
C ASP A 75 -0.68 -10.46 -9.82
N TYR A 76 0.53 -10.12 -9.39
CA TYR A 76 1.09 -10.46 -8.07
C TYR A 76 1.39 -11.95 -7.83
N HIS A 77 1.36 -12.82 -8.83
CA HIS A 77 1.81 -14.19 -8.54
C HIS A 77 3.31 -14.23 -8.18
N PRO A 78 3.75 -15.14 -7.30
CA PRO A 78 5.17 -15.26 -6.96
C PRO A 78 6.01 -15.72 -8.16
N VAL A 79 7.11 -15.01 -8.42
CA VAL A 79 8.07 -15.31 -9.48
C VAL A 79 9.49 -15.40 -8.93
N PRO A 80 10.44 -16.03 -9.65
CA PRO A 80 11.84 -16.08 -9.24
C PRO A 80 12.45 -14.71 -8.93
N GLY A 81 13.02 -14.59 -7.72
CA GLY A 81 13.90 -13.52 -7.28
C GLY A 81 15.35 -14.01 -7.25
N LEU A 82 16.01 -14.04 -6.10
CA LEU A 82 17.31 -14.69 -5.92
C LEU A 82 17.22 -16.21 -6.12
N ALA A 83 16.15 -16.83 -5.68
CA ALA A 83 15.90 -18.22 -5.99
C ALA A 83 15.37 -18.33 -7.45
N GLU A 84 16.08 -19.06 -8.31
CA GLU A 84 15.64 -19.33 -9.69
C GLU A 84 14.65 -20.48 -9.76
N SER A 85 14.61 -21.36 -8.75
CA SER A 85 13.68 -22.47 -8.63
C SER A 85 13.58 -22.94 -7.17
N TRP A 86 12.52 -23.70 -6.89
CA TRP A 86 12.29 -24.29 -5.57
C TRP A 86 11.53 -25.60 -5.68
N LYS A 87 11.62 -26.40 -4.64
CA LYS A 87 10.85 -27.64 -4.46
C LYS A 87 10.53 -27.83 -2.98
N THR A 88 9.42 -28.50 -2.70
CA THR A 88 9.07 -28.94 -1.35
C THR A 88 9.07 -30.45 -1.26
N SER A 89 9.36 -31.00 -0.07
CA SER A 89 9.26 -32.43 0.22
C SER A 89 7.80 -32.91 0.26
N ASP A 90 7.57 -34.21 0.18
CA ASP A 90 6.22 -34.80 0.19
C ASP A 90 5.46 -34.50 1.49
N ASP A 91 6.16 -34.40 2.63
CA ASP A 91 5.60 -33.99 3.92
C ASP A 91 5.36 -32.47 4.04
N LYS A 92 5.75 -31.71 3.00
CA LYS A 92 5.62 -30.25 2.92
C LYS A 92 6.38 -29.47 4.01
N LEU A 93 7.30 -30.12 4.71
CA LEU A 93 8.07 -29.50 5.81
C LEU A 93 9.43 -28.98 5.37
N THR A 94 9.98 -29.46 4.25
CA THR A 94 11.30 -29.07 3.77
C THR A 94 11.21 -28.37 2.42
N TRP A 95 11.66 -27.13 2.38
CA TRP A 95 11.76 -26.33 1.16
C TRP A 95 13.21 -26.21 0.74
N THR A 96 13.49 -26.52 -0.53
CA THR A 96 14.82 -26.38 -1.13
C THR A 96 14.74 -25.34 -2.22
N PHE A 97 15.48 -24.24 -2.05
CA PHE A 97 15.61 -23.17 -3.03
C PHE A 97 16.95 -23.27 -3.75
N THR A 98 16.94 -23.09 -5.06
CA THR A 98 18.17 -22.98 -5.86
C THR A 98 18.47 -21.51 -6.10
N ILE A 99 19.57 -21.02 -5.55
CA ILE A 99 20.00 -19.60 -5.71
C ILE A 99 20.65 -19.45 -7.09
N ARG A 100 20.28 -18.38 -7.80
CA ARG A 100 20.76 -18.10 -9.15
C ARG A 100 22.27 -17.89 -9.20
N SER A 101 22.84 -18.29 -10.32
CA SER A 101 24.26 -18.02 -10.60
C SER A 101 24.42 -16.63 -11.23
N GLY A 102 25.54 -15.97 -10.93
CA GLY A 102 25.93 -14.71 -11.57
C GLY A 102 25.33 -13.45 -10.97
N ALA A 103 24.47 -13.55 -9.94
CA ALA A 103 24.10 -12.41 -9.13
C ALA A 103 25.31 -11.96 -8.29
N THR A 104 25.53 -10.65 -8.20
CA THR A 104 26.62 -10.06 -7.43
C THR A 104 26.10 -8.90 -6.58
N TRP A 105 26.66 -8.75 -5.42
CA TRP A 105 26.54 -7.54 -4.63
C TRP A 105 27.18 -6.35 -5.36
N SER A 106 26.80 -5.13 -5.01
CA SER A 106 27.32 -3.91 -5.66
C SER A 106 28.80 -3.69 -5.44
N ASP A 107 29.41 -4.35 -4.47
CA ASP A 107 30.86 -4.38 -4.23
C ASP A 107 31.59 -5.48 -5.02
N GLY A 108 30.86 -6.25 -5.83
CA GLY A 108 31.39 -7.29 -6.71
C GLY A 108 31.50 -8.68 -6.11
N GLN A 109 31.17 -8.88 -4.83
CA GLN A 109 31.13 -10.20 -4.22
C GLN A 109 29.94 -11.01 -4.77
N PRO A 110 30.05 -12.35 -4.92
CA PRO A 110 28.93 -13.17 -5.39
C PRO A 110 27.82 -13.25 -4.34
N VAL A 111 26.57 -13.25 -4.80
CA VAL A 111 25.41 -13.60 -3.96
C VAL A 111 25.29 -15.11 -3.90
N THR A 112 25.14 -15.67 -2.70
CA THR A 112 25.10 -17.10 -2.46
C THR A 112 23.98 -17.51 -1.52
N ALA A 113 23.73 -18.81 -1.39
CA ALA A 113 22.77 -19.35 -0.41
C ALA A 113 23.19 -19.05 1.05
N LYS A 114 24.47 -18.74 1.30
CA LYS A 114 24.96 -18.36 2.65
C LYS A 114 24.40 -17.01 3.09
N ASP A 115 24.24 -16.06 2.17
CA ASP A 115 23.63 -14.75 2.46
C ASP A 115 22.18 -14.92 2.94
N ALA A 116 21.40 -15.75 2.24
CA ALA A 116 20.03 -16.05 2.64
C ALA A 116 19.99 -16.83 3.97
N ALA A 117 20.84 -17.83 4.15
CA ALA A 117 20.92 -18.59 5.39
C ALA A 117 21.30 -17.68 6.58
N TYR A 118 22.28 -16.79 6.39
CA TYR A 118 22.67 -15.80 7.38
C TYR A 118 21.50 -14.91 7.76
N THR A 119 20.81 -14.33 6.77
CA THR A 119 19.68 -13.43 6.97
C THR A 119 18.62 -14.07 7.85
N PHE A 120 18.11 -15.23 7.46
CA PHE A 120 17.05 -15.91 8.18
C PHE A 120 17.47 -16.43 9.56
N ASN A 121 18.67 -17.01 9.70
CA ASN A 121 19.17 -17.47 10.99
C ASN A 121 19.37 -16.30 11.96
N THR A 122 19.81 -15.14 11.48
CA THR A 122 19.93 -13.94 12.30
C THR A 122 18.57 -13.48 12.80
N MET A 123 17.53 -13.49 11.95
CA MET A 123 16.15 -13.18 12.35
C MET A 123 15.57 -14.21 13.33
N MET A 124 15.89 -15.50 13.17
CA MET A 124 15.41 -16.55 14.07
C MET A 124 16.03 -16.47 15.47
N THR A 125 17.24 -15.92 15.60
CA THR A 125 18.03 -15.97 16.84
C THR A 125 18.21 -14.61 17.52
N ASN A 126 17.98 -13.51 16.81
CA ASN A 126 18.19 -12.15 17.32
C ASN A 126 16.90 -11.32 17.25
N PRO A 127 16.31 -10.91 18.39
CA PRO A 127 15.06 -10.12 18.41
C PRO A 127 15.15 -8.78 17.68
N THR A 128 16.33 -8.13 17.64
CA THR A 128 16.51 -6.89 16.88
C THR A 128 16.42 -7.15 15.37
N ALA A 129 17.06 -8.21 14.88
CA ALA A 129 16.94 -8.58 13.47
C ALA A 129 15.53 -9.06 13.07
N ALA A 130 14.74 -9.48 14.03
CA ALA A 130 13.35 -9.87 13.84
C ALA A 130 12.35 -8.69 13.87
N THR A 131 12.81 -7.45 14.10
CA THR A 131 11.90 -6.30 14.31
C THR A 131 10.99 -6.07 13.11
N ALA A 132 11.53 -6.00 11.89
CA ALA A 132 10.74 -5.71 10.70
C ALA A 132 9.95 -6.92 10.19
N ASN A 133 10.60 -8.09 10.10
CA ASN A 133 10.11 -9.23 9.32
C ASN A 133 10.14 -10.56 10.10
N GLY A 134 10.27 -10.54 11.43
CA GLY A 134 10.40 -11.74 12.26
C GLY A 134 9.20 -12.70 12.19
N ASN A 135 8.02 -12.21 11.85
CA ASN A 135 6.83 -13.01 11.63
C ASN A 135 7.01 -14.06 10.51
N PHE A 136 7.82 -13.79 9.48
CA PHE A 136 8.04 -14.72 8.37
C PHE A 136 8.82 -15.97 8.78
N VAL A 137 9.71 -15.87 9.78
CA VAL A 137 10.51 -17.00 10.27
C VAL A 137 9.91 -17.74 11.46
N GLN A 138 8.75 -17.31 11.96
CA GLN A 138 8.06 -17.99 13.04
C GLN A 138 7.63 -19.40 12.63
N GLY A 139 7.84 -20.37 13.53
CA GLY A 139 7.52 -21.78 13.27
C GLY A 139 8.50 -22.48 12.32
N TRP A 140 9.65 -21.87 11.99
CA TRP A 140 10.73 -22.56 11.32
C TRP A 140 11.56 -23.38 12.31
N ASP A 141 12.14 -24.47 11.81
CA ASP A 141 13.01 -25.38 12.57
C ASP A 141 14.47 -25.08 12.29
N SER A 142 14.84 -24.95 11.00
CA SER A 142 16.21 -24.70 10.60
C SER A 142 16.32 -24.07 9.22
N VAL A 143 17.43 -23.34 8.99
CA VAL A 143 17.83 -22.79 7.69
C VAL A 143 19.29 -23.11 7.45
N THR A 144 19.61 -23.76 6.33
CA THR A 144 20.98 -24.20 6.01
C THR A 144 21.33 -23.95 4.55
N ALA A 145 22.47 -23.35 4.28
CA ALA A 145 23.11 -23.38 2.97
C ALA A 145 23.97 -24.65 2.90
N THR A 146 23.57 -25.62 2.08
CA THR A 146 24.33 -26.87 1.90
C THR A 146 25.52 -26.69 0.98
N ASP A 147 25.45 -25.74 0.10
CA ASP A 147 26.51 -25.23 -0.79
C ASP A 147 26.18 -23.78 -1.18
N ASP A 148 26.96 -23.17 -2.09
CA ASP A 148 26.77 -21.77 -2.50
C ASP A 148 25.45 -21.50 -3.24
N LYS A 149 24.76 -22.55 -3.72
CA LYS A 149 23.53 -22.43 -4.51
C LYS A 149 22.30 -23.03 -3.85
N THR A 150 22.45 -23.87 -2.85
CA THR A 150 21.35 -24.63 -2.29
C THR A 150 21.03 -24.14 -0.88
N LEU A 151 19.84 -23.53 -0.74
CA LEU A 151 19.27 -23.15 0.54
C LEU A 151 18.17 -24.13 0.91
N VAL A 152 18.26 -24.71 2.11
CA VAL A 152 17.26 -25.61 2.67
C VAL A 152 16.62 -24.97 3.90
N ILE A 153 15.30 -24.83 3.87
CA ILE A 153 14.50 -24.33 5.00
C ILE A 153 13.58 -25.46 5.48
N ARG A 154 13.62 -25.75 6.77
CA ARG A 154 12.72 -26.70 7.39
C ARG A 154 11.75 -25.96 8.31
N THR A 155 10.46 -26.28 8.17
CA THR A 155 9.38 -25.74 9.00
C THR A 155 8.82 -26.82 9.93
N LYS A 156 8.24 -26.42 11.06
CA LYS A 156 7.60 -27.33 12.02
C LYS A 156 6.26 -27.85 11.53
N GLU A 157 5.61 -27.08 10.67
CA GLU A 157 4.31 -27.36 10.07
C GLU A 157 4.32 -26.96 8.59
N PRO A 158 3.49 -27.56 7.72
CA PRO A 158 3.36 -27.14 6.34
C PRO A 158 2.99 -25.66 6.24
N ARG A 159 3.64 -24.92 5.30
CA ARG A 159 3.40 -23.49 5.10
C ARG A 159 3.32 -23.16 3.62
N SER A 160 2.16 -22.72 3.18
CA SER A 160 1.91 -22.24 1.82
C SER A 160 2.56 -20.86 1.54
N THR A 161 2.89 -20.11 2.60
CA THR A 161 3.44 -18.76 2.54
C THR A 161 4.92 -18.71 2.19
N MET A 162 5.59 -19.84 1.99
CA MET A 162 7.04 -19.91 1.71
C MET A 162 7.46 -19.26 0.38
N LEU A 163 6.52 -18.93 -0.50
CA LEU A 163 6.77 -18.18 -1.72
C LEU A 163 6.37 -16.69 -1.61
N ALA A 164 5.96 -16.27 -0.43
CA ALA A 164 5.53 -14.91 -0.12
C ALA A 164 6.40 -14.30 1.00
N LEU A 165 7.66 -14.71 1.07
CA LEU A 165 8.62 -14.21 2.06
C LEU A 165 9.07 -12.80 1.68
N ASP A 166 8.46 -11.80 2.28
CA ASP A 166 8.78 -10.39 2.05
C ASP A 166 9.99 -9.97 2.91
N VAL A 167 11.12 -10.70 2.76
CA VAL A 167 12.34 -10.53 3.52
C VAL A 167 13.50 -10.19 2.58
N PRO A 168 14.12 -9.00 2.68
CA PRO A 168 15.29 -8.64 1.91
C PRO A 168 16.48 -9.49 2.34
N ILE A 169 17.20 -10.09 1.39
CA ILE A 169 18.42 -10.85 1.69
C ILE A 169 19.58 -9.87 1.82
N VAL A 170 20.36 -10.01 2.88
CA VAL A 170 21.48 -9.09 3.16
C VAL A 170 22.83 -9.78 2.95
N PRO A 171 23.90 -9.02 2.59
CA PRO A 171 25.24 -9.58 2.37
C PRO A 171 25.86 -10.08 3.69
N GLU A 172 26.06 -11.41 3.82
CA GLU A 172 26.69 -12.03 5.00
C GLU A 172 28.06 -11.41 5.29
N HIS A 173 28.88 -11.20 4.27
CA HIS A 173 30.25 -10.69 4.41
C HIS A 173 30.33 -9.27 5.01
N ILE A 174 29.22 -8.51 4.99
CA ILE A 174 29.09 -7.21 5.65
C ILE A 174 28.43 -7.37 7.02
N TRP A 175 27.22 -7.95 7.04
CA TRP A 175 26.36 -7.96 8.22
C TRP A 175 26.87 -8.89 9.34
N SER A 176 27.63 -9.93 9.03
CA SER A 176 28.27 -10.79 10.04
C SER A 176 29.31 -10.05 10.89
N LYS A 177 29.79 -8.89 10.45
CA LYS A 177 30.75 -8.04 11.17
C LYS A 177 30.07 -6.93 11.99
N VAL A 178 28.75 -6.74 11.82
CA VAL A 178 27.99 -5.73 12.56
C VAL A 178 27.70 -6.25 13.96
N THR A 179 28.25 -5.60 14.96
CA THR A 179 28.09 -5.98 16.37
C THR A 179 26.82 -5.42 17.01
N ASP A 180 26.36 -4.26 16.53
CA ASP A 180 25.09 -3.64 16.94
C ASP A 180 24.12 -3.58 15.76
N LEU A 181 23.17 -4.51 15.74
CA LEU A 181 22.13 -4.58 14.69
C LEU A 181 21.11 -3.42 14.74
N LYS A 182 21.22 -2.48 15.67
CA LYS A 182 20.43 -1.24 15.66
C LYS A 182 21.14 -0.11 14.93
N ALA A 183 22.43 -0.27 14.62
CA ALA A 183 23.19 0.76 13.95
C ALA A 183 22.74 0.94 12.49
N GLU A 184 22.79 2.20 12.04
CA GLU A 184 22.57 2.50 10.62
C GLU A 184 23.75 1.98 9.78
N PRO A 185 23.49 1.33 8.64
CA PRO A 185 24.56 0.89 7.75
C PRO A 185 25.26 2.08 7.09
N PRO A 186 26.56 1.99 6.80
CA PRO A 186 27.29 3.04 6.12
C PRO A 186 26.83 3.20 4.67
N LEU A 187 26.88 4.42 4.16
CA LEU A 187 26.61 4.73 2.75
C LEU A 187 27.90 4.76 1.91
N PRO A 188 27.85 4.40 0.60
CA PRO A 188 26.71 3.79 -0.06
C PRO A 188 26.40 2.40 0.47
N LEU A 189 25.12 1.99 0.42
CA LEU A 189 24.73 0.63 0.81
C LEU A 189 25.37 -0.41 -0.11
N VAL A 190 25.62 -1.60 0.42
CA VAL A 190 25.97 -2.77 -0.40
C VAL A 190 24.69 -3.61 -0.59
N GLY A 191 24.20 -3.65 -1.82
CA GLY A 191 22.98 -4.34 -2.20
C GLY A 191 23.10 -5.03 -3.56
N ASP A 192 22.11 -5.83 -3.91
CA ASP A 192 22.05 -6.58 -5.17
C ASP A 192 20.77 -6.29 -5.97
N GLY A 193 19.97 -5.31 -5.52
CA GLY A 193 18.78 -4.83 -6.20
C GLY A 193 19.08 -3.91 -7.40
N PRO A 194 18.02 -3.41 -8.09
CA PRO A 194 18.17 -2.56 -9.28
C PRO A 194 18.76 -1.17 -8.99
N PHE A 195 18.62 -0.65 -7.77
CA PHE A 195 19.15 0.63 -7.35
C PHE A 195 19.84 0.49 -5.99
N ILE A 196 20.89 1.27 -5.77
CA ILE A 196 21.67 1.26 -4.52
C ILE A 196 21.56 2.64 -3.88
N VAL A 197 21.19 2.69 -2.59
CA VAL A 197 21.19 3.95 -1.84
C VAL A 197 22.61 4.46 -1.72
N ASP A 198 22.84 5.66 -2.26
CA ASP A 198 24.13 6.32 -2.34
C ASP A 198 24.30 7.44 -1.31
N ASP A 199 23.22 8.23 -1.10
CA ASP A 199 23.23 9.36 -0.17
C ASP A 199 21.87 9.54 0.49
N TYR A 200 21.87 9.94 1.75
CA TYR A 200 20.64 10.19 2.52
C TYR A 200 20.82 11.38 3.44
N LYS A 201 19.85 12.28 3.39
CA LYS A 201 19.76 13.41 4.31
C LYS A 201 18.35 13.51 4.88
N PRO A 202 18.16 13.28 6.20
CA PRO A 202 16.85 13.32 6.83
C PRO A 202 16.07 14.58 6.50
N SER A 203 14.76 14.43 6.29
CA SER A 203 13.83 15.50 5.92
C SER A 203 14.17 16.28 4.63
N GLN A 204 15.03 15.73 3.77
CA GLN A 204 15.41 16.37 2.51
C GLN A 204 15.34 15.41 1.32
N PHE A 205 16.17 14.35 1.32
CA PHE A 205 16.22 13.43 0.19
C PHE A 205 16.82 12.07 0.54
N ILE A 206 16.54 11.09 -0.31
CA ILE A 206 17.25 9.82 -0.41
C ILE A 206 17.63 9.64 -1.88
N LYS A 207 18.92 9.46 -2.16
CA LYS A 207 19.43 9.30 -3.53
C LYS A 207 19.90 7.89 -3.77
N LEU A 208 19.47 7.33 -4.89
CA LEU A 208 19.86 6.01 -5.33
C LEU A 208 20.50 6.09 -6.71
N LYS A 209 21.53 5.26 -6.92
CA LYS A 209 22.17 5.05 -8.22
C LYS A 209 21.74 3.72 -8.82
N ALA A 210 21.56 3.69 -10.13
CA ALA A 210 21.29 2.45 -10.86
C ALA A 210 22.41 1.45 -10.67
N ASN A 211 22.07 0.21 -10.30
CA ASN A 211 23.01 -0.91 -10.27
C ASN A 211 23.24 -1.41 -11.70
N LYS A 212 24.38 -1.07 -12.27
CA LYS A 212 24.76 -1.44 -13.64
C LYS A 212 24.97 -2.95 -13.82
N ASN A 213 25.24 -3.65 -12.72
CA ASN A 213 25.48 -5.10 -12.69
C ASN A 213 24.24 -5.89 -12.24
N TYR A 214 23.08 -5.22 -12.19
CA TYR A 214 21.86 -5.89 -11.77
C TYR A 214 21.53 -7.07 -12.69
N TRP A 215 21.28 -8.23 -12.12
CA TRP A 215 21.15 -9.49 -12.85
C TRP A 215 20.01 -9.55 -13.87
N ARG A 216 18.91 -8.76 -13.67
CA ARG A 216 17.83 -8.61 -14.66
C ARG A 216 18.16 -7.59 -15.74
N GLY A 217 19.35 -6.99 -15.73
CA GLY A 217 19.76 -5.86 -16.55
C GLY A 217 19.69 -4.53 -15.82
N ALA A 218 20.54 -3.59 -16.20
CA ALA A 218 20.57 -2.27 -15.57
C ALA A 218 19.27 -1.51 -15.79
N PRO A 219 18.80 -0.71 -14.81
CA PRO A 219 17.72 0.26 -15.03
C PRO A 219 18.02 1.20 -16.20
N LYS A 220 16.97 1.72 -16.85
CA LYS A 220 17.13 2.64 -17.99
C LYS A 220 17.44 4.09 -17.56
N ILE A 221 17.24 4.39 -16.28
CA ILE A 221 17.60 5.68 -15.66
C ILE A 221 18.86 5.50 -14.81
N GLY A 222 19.65 6.57 -14.66
CA GLY A 222 20.90 6.53 -13.90
C GLY A 222 20.72 6.73 -12.40
N GLU A 223 19.70 7.49 -12.03
CA GLU A 223 19.45 7.90 -10.65
C GLU A 223 17.95 7.91 -10.35
N LEU A 224 17.62 7.62 -9.09
CA LEU A 224 16.29 7.74 -8.52
C LEU A 224 16.42 8.52 -7.20
N ASP A 225 15.78 9.67 -7.12
CA ASP A 225 15.77 10.51 -5.92
C ASP A 225 14.38 10.51 -5.29
N PHE A 226 14.27 10.18 -4.01
CA PHE A 226 13.10 10.49 -3.20
C PHE A 226 13.32 11.85 -2.53
N VAL A 227 12.42 12.80 -2.81
CA VAL A 227 12.49 14.18 -2.30
C VAL A 227 11.40 14.37 -1.27
N TYR A 228 11.80 14.76 -0.05
CA TYR A 228 10.87 14.92 1.06
C TYR A 228 10.14 16.25 1.03
N TYR A 229 8.83 16.20 1.29
CA TYR A 229 7.95 17.36 1.46
C TYR A 229 7.14 17.24 2.76
N LYS A 230 6.87 18.36 3.43
CA LYS A 230 6.11 18.36 4.69
C LYS A 230 4.65 17.95 4.52
N ASN A 231 4.08 18.14 3.35
CA ASN A 231 2.69 17.81 3.02
C ASN A 231 2.49 17.65 1.52
N VAL A 232 1.38 17.03 1.16
CA VAL A 232 1.02 16.73 -0.23
C VAL A 232 0.78 18.00 -1.06
N ASP A 233 0.31 19.10 -0.47
CA ASP A 233 0.13 20.36 -1.22
C ASP A 233 1.47 20.91 -1.75
N ALA A 234 2.54 20.81 -0.95
CA ALA A 234 3.88 21.18 -1.39
C ALA A 234 4.39 20.27 -2.52
N GLU A 235 4.12 18.95 -2.45
CA GLU A 235 4.44 18.01 -3.54
C GLU A 235 3.68 18.36 -4.83
N VAL A 236 2.37 18.67 -4.75
CA VAL A 236 1.57 19.09 -5.92
C VAL A 236 2.18 20.33 -6.57
N GLN A 237 2.62 21.32 -5.80
CA GLN A 237 3.29 22.51 -6.36
C GLN A 237 4.65 22.15 -6.99
N ALA A 238 5.42 21.27 -6.38
CA ALA A 238 6.70 20.81 -6.92
C ALA A 238 6.51 20.01 -8.22
N LEU A 239 5.49 19.15 -8.30
CA LEU A 239 5.13 18.43 -9.53
C LEU A 239 4.77 19.41 -10.66
N LYS A 240 3.91 20.40 -10.40
CA LYS A 240 3.52 21.43 -11.39
C LYS A 240 4.72 22.21 -11.90
N LYS A 241 5.67 22.54 -11.04
CA LYS A 241 6.92 23.23 -11.42
C LYS A 241 7.95 22.31 -12.08
N GLY A 242 7.77 20.97 -12.03
CA GLY A 242 8.73 20.00 -12.53
C GLY A 242 9.98 19.85 -11.67
N GLU A 243 9.89 20.19 -10.39
CA GLU A 243 10.90 19.94 -9.36
C GLU A 243 10.95 18.45 -8.98
N ILE A 244 9.77 17.79 -9.00
CA ILE A 244 9.61 16.33 -8.96
C ILE A 244 8.89 15.84 -10.22
N ASP A 245 8.95 14.54 -10.47
CA ASP A 245 8.44 13.90 -11.68
C ASP A 245 7.27 12.95 -11.40
N LEU A 246 7.15 12.46 -10.17
CA LEU A 246 6.17 11.46 -9.74
C LEU A 246 5.78 11.70 -8.29
N MET A 247 4.50 11.51 -7.95
CA MET A 247 3.98 11.56 -6.58
C MET A 247 2.77 10.67 -6.40
N ASN A 248 2.48 10.33 -5.15
CA ASN A 248 1.30 9.58 -4.75
C ASN A 248 0.55 10.28 -3.60
N ARG A 249 -0.45 9.58 -3.01
CA ARG A 249 -1.22 10.03 -1.84
C ARG A 249 -2.02 11.32 -2.05
N LEU A 250 -2.36 11.64 -3.30
CA LEU A 250 -3.25 12.74 -3.62
C LEU A 250 -4.63 12.51 -2.96
N VAL A 251 -5.21 13.57 -2.42
CA VAL A 251 -6.64 13.54 -2.06
C VAL A 251 -7.49 13.90 -3.30
N PRO A 252 -8.79 13.53 -3.33
CA PRO A 252 -9.66 13.77 -4.48
C PRO A 252 -9.59 15.19 -5.05
N ALA A 253 -9.61 16.23 -4.20
CA ALA A 253 -9.57 17.62 -4.64
C ALA A 253 -8.25 17.99 -5.34
N GLN A 254 -7.11 17.48 -4.85
CA GLN A 254 -5.80 17.70 -5.47
C GLN A 254 -5.73 16.96 -6.81
N TYR A 255 -6.19 15.71 -6.87
CA TYR A 255 -6.25 14.91 -8.09
C TYR A 255 -7.08 15.62 -9.18
N GLU A 256 -8.28 16.08 -8.84
CA GLU A 256 -9.13 16.85 -9.76
C GLU A 256 -8.45 18.13 -10.24
N SER A 257 -7.70 18.83 -9.38
CA SER A 257 -7.00 20.08 -9.73
C SER A 257 -5.86 19.90 -10.75
N LEU A 258 -5.43 18.67 -10.99
CA LEU A 258 -4.37 18.32 -11.93
C LEU A 258 -4.88 17.84 -13.30
N LYS A 259 -6.19 17.56 -13.45
CA LYS A 259 -6.77 16.98 -14.67
C LYS A 259 -6.55 17.82 -15.93
N GLU A 260 -6.60 19.13 -15.78
CA GLU A 260 -6.49 20.06 -16.92
C GLU A 260 -5.04 20.41 -17.29
N ASP A 261 -4.05 19.91 -16.53
CA ASP A 261 -2.64 20.18 -16.84
C ASP A 261 -2.13 19.18 -17.89
N PRO A 262 -1.85 19.62 -19.14
CA PRO A 262 -1.45 18.72 -20.22
C PRO A 262 -0.06 18.09 -20.01
N THR A 263 0.73 18.61 -19.07
CA THR A 263 2.06 18.09 -18.74
C THR A 263 2.00 16.96 -17.70
N ILE A 264 0.84 16.77 -17.07
CA ILE A 264 0.64 15.80 -16.00
C ILE A 264 -0.27 14.67 -16.48
N ARG A 265 0.06 13.46 -16.12
CA ARG A 265 -0.80 12.28 -16.24
C ARG A 265 -1.17 11.79 -14.85
N LEU A 266 -2.44 11.46 -14.71
CA LEU A 266 -3.02 10.91 -13.48
C LEU A 266 -3.12 9.39 -13.58
N ASN A 267 -2.93 8.71 -12.43
CA ASN A 267 -3.14 7.29 -12.28
C ASN A 267 -4.02 7.01 -11.05
N THR A 268 -4.93 6.06 -11.18
CA THR A 268 -5.77 5.59 -10.08
C THR A 268 -5.64 4.08 -9.98
N GLY A 269 -5.11 3.61 -8.86
CA GLY A 269 -4.97 2.18 -8.61
C GLY A 269 -6.21 1.57 -7.95
N ALA A 270 -6.40 0.26 -8.07
CA ALA A 270 -7.35 -0.48 -7.26
C ALA A 270 -6.90 -0.52 -5.80
N GLY A 271 -7.83 -0.33 -4.88
CA GLY A 271 -7.55 -0.30 -3.45
C GLY A 271 -6.93 -1.59 -2.93
N ARG A 272 -5.92 -1.46 -2.10
CA ARG A 272 -5.27 -2.56 -1.35
C ARG A 272 -5.49 -2.45 0.16
N ARG A 273 -6.08 -1.35 0.61
CA ARG A 273 -6.52 -1.14 1.98
C ARG A 273 -8.02 -1.35 2.04
N LEU A 274 -8.45 -2.28 2.89
CA LEU A 274 -9.84 -2.41 3.27
C LEU A 274 -10.17 -1.42 4.38
N ASN A 275 -11.32 -0.78 4.31
CA ASN A 275 -11.91 0.02 5.38
C ASN A 275 -13.15 -0.72 5.86
N GLU A 276 -13.32 -0.80 7.16
CA GLU A 276 -14.33 -1.63 7.78
C GLU A 276 -14.95 -0.98 9.02
N LEU A 277 -16.13 -1.44 9.34
CA LEU A 277 -16.80 -1.18 10.61
C LEU A 277 -16.74 -2.47 11.41
N LEU A 278 -15.94 -2.52 12.47
CA LEU A 278 -15.93 -3.63 13.41
C LEU A 278 -17.16 -3.56 14.30
N ILE A 279 -17.74 -4.73 14.59
CA ILE A 279 -18.88 -4.90 15.48
C ILE A 279 -18.45 -5.87 16.58
N ASN A 280 -18.38 -5.42 17.82
CA ASN A 280 -17.92 -6.25 18.94
C ASN A 280 -18.82 -7.47 19.13
N PRO A 281 -18.37 -8.70 18.84
CA PRO A 281 -19.20 -9.91 18.91
C PRO A 281 -19.35 -10.47 20.33
N GLY A 282 -18.94 -9.71 21.34
CA GLY A 282 -18.79 -10.16 22.72
C GLY A 282 -17.37 -10.70 22.94
N ALA A 283 -16.39 -9.78 22.86
CA ALA A 283 -14.97 -10.08 22.92
C ALA A 283 -14.57 -10.96 24.11
N THR A 284 -13.65 -11.89 23.84
CA THR A 284 -13.03 -12.76 24.87
C THR A 284 -11.52 -12.80 24.66
N SER A 285 -10.79 -13.03 25.75
CA SER A 285 -9.36 -13.34 25.70
C SER A 285 -9.08 -14.74 25.14
N SER A 286 -7.81 -15.06 24.90
CA SER A 286 -7.38 -16.37 24.39
C SER A 286 -7.75 -17.55 25.30
N ASP A 287 -7.95 -17.30 26.61
CA ASP A 287 -8.46 -18.27 27.59
C ASP A 287 -10.00 -18.21 27.77
N ASN A 288 -10.71 -17.60 26.79
CA ASN A 288 -12.17 -17.49 26.68
C ASN A 288 -12.86 -16.74 27.84
N LYS A 289 -12.14 -15.85 28.54
CA LYS A 289 -12.75 -14.96 29.53
C LYS A 289 -13.29 -13.70 28.83
N PRO A 290 -14.50 -13.24 29.18
CA PRO A 290 -15.01 -11.96 28.65
C PRO A 290 -14.06 -10.80 28.93
N ILE A 291 -13.83 -9.96 27.94
CA ILE A 291 -13.05 -8.72 28.06
C ILE A 291 -13.80 -7.56 27.41
N GLY A 292 -13.42 -6.36 27.79
CA GLY A 292 -14.05 -5.13 27.28
C GLY A 292 -15.45 -4.88 27.85
N ASP A 293 -16.08 -3.84 27.30
CA ASP A 293 -17.38 -3.33 27.75
C ASP A 293 -18.41 -3.23 26.61
N GLY A 294 -18.21 -3.99 25.52
CA GLY A 294 -19.10 -4.01 24.37
C GLY A 294 -20.55 -4.37 24.71
N ASN A 295 -21.49 -3.82 23.97
CA ASN A 295 -22.92 -4.04 24.19
C ASN A 295 -23.28 -5.53 24.06
N PRO A 296 -23.86 -6.17 25.13
CA PRO A 296 -24.16 -7.60 25.12
C PRO A 296 -25.12 -8.06 24.02
N ALA A 297 -26.00 -7.17 23.52
CA ALA A 297 -26.92 -7.50 22.44
C ALA A 297 -26.18 -7.88 21.13
N LEU A 298 -24.98 -7.33 20.91
CA LEU A 298 -24.14 -7.61 19.73
C LEU A 298 -23.57 -9.04 19.71
N LYS A 299 -23.71 -9.84 20.77
CA LYS A 299 -23.44 -11.29 20.73
C LYS A 299 -24.37 -12.02 19.77
N ASP A 300 -25.58 -11.48 19.54
CA ASP A 300 -26.52 -12.04 18.59
C ASP A 300 -26.08 -11.73 17.15
N VAL A 301 -25.74 -12.79 16.41
CA VAL A 301 -25.34 -12.66 14.99
C VAL A 301 -26.43 -12.03 14.12
N LYS A 302 -27.73 -12.20 14.47
CA LYS A 302 -28.85 -11.63 13.72
C LYS A 302 -28.88 -10.11 13.82
N LEU A 303 -28.55 -9.55 14.98
CA LEU A 303 -28.38 -8.11 15.14
C LEU A 303 -27.21 -7.59 14.30
N ARG A 304 -26.06 -8.28 14.33
CA ARG A 304 -24.90 -7.89 13.52
C ARG A 304 -25.18 -7.97 12.02
N GLN A 305 -25.87 -9.04 11.57
CA GLN A 305 -26.30 -9.17 10.15
C GLN A 305 -27.26 -8.06 9.74
N ALA A 306 -28.16 -7.64 10.60
CA ALA A 306 -29.06 -6.51 10.32
C ALA A 306 -28.29 -5.18 10.21
N ILE A 307 -27.29 -4.95 11.08
CA ILE A 307 -26.39 -3.80 10.98
C ILE A 307 -25.65 -3.82 9.63
N ALA A 308 -25.12 -4.97 9.24
CA ALA A 308 -24.39 -5.12 7.96
C ALA A 308 -25.31 -4.80 6.75
N GLN A 309 -26.57 -5.28 6.75
CA GLN A 309 -27.54 -5.00 5.68
C GLN A 309 -28.00 -3.54 5.64
N ALA A 310 -27.84 -2.79 6.73
CA ALA A 310 -28.19 -1.38 6.79
C ALA A 310 -27.08 -0.44 6.28
N VAL A 311 -25.85 -0.90 6.10
CA VAL A 311 -24.72 -0.09 5.64
C VAL A 311 -24.70 -0.01 4.11
N ASN A 312 -24.69 1.21 3.56
CA ASN A 312 -24.67 1.47 2.12
C ASN A 312 -23.26 1.87 1.66
N SER A 313 -22.45 0.86 1.30
CA SER A 313 -21.08 1.08 0.80
C SER A 313 -21.04 2.00 -0.43
N LYS A 314 -21.97 1.80 -1.40
CA LYS A 314 -22.03 2.66 -2.58
C LYS A 314 -22.22 4.13 -2.22
N ALA A 315 -23.08 4.43 -1.27
CA ALA A 315 -23.28 5.80 -0.82
C ALA A 315 -22.04 6.38 -0.13
N LEU A 316 -21.27 5.58 0.61
CA LEU A 316 -19.99 6.01 1.16
C LEU A 316 -18.99 6.33 0.04
N VAL A 317 -18.86 5.45 -0.96
CA VAL A 317 -17.98 5.68 -2.13
C VAL A 317 -18.35 6.99 -2.83
N ASP A 318 -19.63 7.20 -3.13
CA ASP A 318 -20.08 8.38 -3.86
C ASP A 318 -19.95 9.68 -3.04
N LYS A 319 -20.24 9.64 -1.73
CA LYS A 319 -20.43 10.85 -0.90
C LYS A 319 -19.26 11.19 -0.01
N VAL A 320 -18.52 10.18 0.44
CA VAL A 320 -17.37 10.38 1.35
C VAL A 320 -16.06 10.32 0.59
N TRP A 321 -15.90 9.33 -0.30
CA TRP A 321 -14.71 9.20 -1.13
C TRP A 321 -14.77 9.94 -2.47
N GLY A 322 -15.90 10.59 -2.80
CA GLY A 322 -16.03 11.32 -4.07
C GLY A 322 -15.86 10.46 -5.33
N GLY A 323 -16.16 9.15 -5.23
CA GLY A 323 -15.95 8.17 -6.31
C GLY A 323 -14.55 7.58 -6.38
N PHE A 324 -13.62 7.97 -5.49
CA PHE A 324 -12.24 7.47 -5.47
C PHE A 324 -12.02 6.32 -4.47
N ALA A 325 -12.96 5.39 -4.45
CA ALA A 325 -12.89 4.13 -3.73
C ALA A 325 -13.65 3.06 -4.52
N SER A 326 -13.36 1.80 -4.25
CA SER A 326 -14.14 0.67 -4.75
C SER A 326 -15.21 0.28 -3.72
N GLU A 327 -16.40 -0.10 -4.20
CA GLU A 327 -17.50 -0.57 -3.33
C GLU A 327 -17.09 -1.83 -2.56
N ALA A 328 -17.72 -2.03 -1.41
CA ALA A 328 -17.49 -3.19 -0.57
C ALA A 328 -17.83 -4.51 -1.29
N SER A 329 -16.98 -5.50 -1.11
CA SER A 329 -17.18 -6.89 -1.52
C SER A 329 -16.56 -7.84 -0.48
N GLY A 330 -15.65 -8.73 -0.85
CA GLY A 330 -14.98 -9.64 0.09
C GLY A 330 -13.98 -8.96 1.04
N TYR A 331 -13.53 -9.71 2.02
CA TYR A 331 -12.55 -9.23 2.99
C TYR A 331 -11.17 -8.93 2.38
N ILE A 332 -10.78 -9.67 1.34
CA ILE A 332 -9.54 -9.39 0.59
C ILE A 332 -9.83 -8.34 -0.49
N PRO A 333 -9.09 -7.22 -0.53
CA PRO A 333 -9.33 -6.14 -1.49
C PRO A 333 -9.25 -6.58 -2.97
N PRO A 334 -10.00 -5.93 -3.88
CA PRO A 334 -10.01 -6.28 -5.31
C PRO A 334 -8.67 -6.05 -6.02
N GLY A 335 -7.76 -5.26 -5.45
CA GLY A 335 -6.38 -5.14 -5.93
C GLY A 335 -5.60 -6.46 -5.89
N PHE A 336 -6.05 -7.46 -5.13
CA PHE A 336 -5.52 -8.83 -5.08
C PHE A 336 -6.53 -9.83 -5.65
N ALA A 337 -6.87 -9.64 -6.93
CA ALA A 337 -7.98 -10.27 -7.63
C ALA A 337 -8.09 -11.80 -7.47
N GLU A 338 -6.98 -12.51 -7.38
CA GLU A 338 -6.95 -13.97 -7.26
C GLU A 338 -7.65 -14.46 -5.99
N PHE A 339 -7.33 -13.84 -4.85
CA PHE A 339 -7.90 -14.20 -3.55
C PHE A 339 -9.19 -13.45 -3.22
N HIS A 340 -9.48 -12.40 -3.97
CA HIS A 340 -10.69 -11.60 -3.77
C HIS A 340 -11.96 -12.43 -3.98
N SER A 341 -12.97 -12.14 -3.18
CA SER A 341 -14.33 -12.68 -3.33
C SER A 341 -15.28 -11.54 -3.68
N ASP A 342 -16.08 -11.70 -4.72
CA ASP A 342 -17.12 -10.73 -5.10
C ASP A 342 -18.35 -10.78 -4.17
N SER A 343 -18.27 -11.50 -3.06
CA SER A 343 -19.34 -11.56 -2.07
C SER A 343 -19.48 -10.21 -1.36
N ALA A 344 -20.65 -9.59 -1.50
CA ALA A 344 -20.98 -8.35 -0.81
C ALA A 344 -22.27 -8.53 0.01
N VAL A 345 -22.33 -7.91 1.19
CA VAL A 345 -23.60 -7.78 1.89
C VAL A 345 -24.45 -6.77 1.15
N LYS A 346 -25.60 -7.20 0.66
CA LYS A 346 -26.53 -6.31 -0.04
C LYS A 346 -27.12 -5.29 0.93
N PHE A 347 -27.04 -4.01 0.58
CA PHE A 347 -27.77 -2.97 1.28
C PHE A 347 -29.26 -3.18 1.12
N ASP A 348 -29.96 -3.50 2.21
CA ASP A 348 -31.40 -3.74 2.25
C ASP A 348 -31.95 -3.42 3.65
N PRO A 349 -32.25 -2.15 3.94
CA PRO A 349 -32.78 -1.76 5.25
C PRO A 349 -34.17 -2.34 5.54
N ALA A 350 -34.95 -2.75 4.52
CA ALA A 350 -36.22 -3.42 4.72
C ALA A 350 -36.01 -4.85 5.23
N ALA A 351 -35.06 -5.60 4.62
CA ALA A 351 -34.66 -6.91 5.10
C ALA A 351 -34.03 -6.83 6.51
N ALA A 352 -33.20 -5.82 6.78
CA ALA A 352 -32.63 -5.57 8.10
C ALA A 352 -33.72 -5.35 9.17
N ASN A 353 -34.71 -4.50 8.88
CA ASN A 353 -35.85 -4.29 9.78
C ASN A 353 -36.61 -5.61 10.04
N LYS A 354 -36.93 -6.34 8.96
CA LYS A 354 -37.63 -7.63 9.08
C LYS A 354 -36.82 -8.64 9.92
N LEU A 355 -35.50 -8.70 9.69
CA LEU A 355 -34.63 -9.60 10.44
C LEU A 355 -34.65 -9.27 11.95
N LEU A 356 -34.66 -7.98 12.31
CA LEU A 356 -34.77 -7.54 13.70
C LEU A 356 -36.13 -7.85 14.29
N ASP A 357 -37.25 -7.62 13.55
CA ASP A 357 -38.59 -7.95 14.00
C ASP A 357 -38.75 -9.46 14.27
N ASP A 358 -38.30 -10.29 13.34
CA ASP A 358 -38.38 -11.75 13.43
C ASP A 358 -37.50 -12.34 14.58
N ASN A 359 -36.50 -11.61 15.04
CA ASN A 359 -35.53 -12.09 16.06
C ASN A 359 -35.68 -11.42 17.44
N GLY A 360 -36.80 -10.74 17.69
CA GLY A 360 -37.16 -10.26 19.03
C GLY A 360 -36.52 -8.92 19.41
N TYR A 361 -36.38 -8.02 18.45
CA TYR A 361 -35.94 -6.63 18.64
C TYR A 361 -37.08 -5.65 18.29
N PRO A 362 -38.16 -5.58 19.07
CA PRO A 362 -39.28 -4.71 18.75
C PRO A 362 -38.91 -3.23 18.87
N LYS A 363 -39.58 -2.35 18.10
CA LYS A 363 -39.43 -0.90 18.22
C LYS A 363 -40.18 -0.37 19.44
N GLY A 364 -39.51 0.44 20.24
CA GLY A 364 -40.12 1.21 21.32
C GLY A 364 -40.96 2.39 20.83
N ASN A 365 -41.59 3.11 21.74
CA ASN A 365 -42.46 4.25 21.43
C ASN A 365 -41.70 5.43 20.79
N ASP A 366 -40.42 5.55 21.03
CA ASP A 366 -39.51 6.56 20.45
C ASP A 366 -38.89 6.13 19.11
N GLY A 367 -39.27 4.94 18.62
CA GLY A 367 -38.73 4.34 17.38
C GLY A 367 -37.42 3.61 17.58
N VAL A 368 -36.80 3.68 18.75
CA VAL A 368 -35.59 2.90 19.09
C VAL A 368 -36.00 1.48 19.48
N ARG A 369 -35.30 0.49 18.92
CA ARG A 369 -35.58 -0.91 19.27
C ARG A 369 -35.07 -1.22 20.66
N VAL A 370 -35.66 -2.22 21.28
CA VAL A 370 -35.18 -2.79 22.55
C VAL A 370 -34.57 -4.17 22.32
N ASP A 371 -33.56 -4.49 23.11
CA ASP A 371 -32.94 -5.81 23.11
C ASP A 371 -33.84 -6.85 23.79
N LYS A 372 -33.42 -8.11 23.76
CA LYS A 372 -34.15 -9.24 24.38
C LYS A 372 -34.29 -9.14 25.90
N THR A 373 -33.62 -8.17 26.55
CA THR A 373 -33.75 -7.84 27.98
C THR A 373 -34.62 -6.61 28.24
N GLY A 374 -35.17 -6.00 27.19
CA GLY A 374 -36.00 -4.79 27.24
C GLY A 374 -35.23 -3.47 27.30
N LYS A 375 -33.91 -3.47 27.13
CA LYS A 375 -33.07 -2.26 27.09
C LYS A 375 -33.05 -1.64 25.70
N PRO A 376 -33.11 -0.30 25.57
CA PRO A 376 -32.95 0.37 24.29
C PRO A 376 -31.63 0.00 23.59
N LEU A 377 -31.69 -0.29 22.27
CA LEU A 377 -30.52 -0.49 21.45
C LEU A 377 -29.83 0.84 21.17
N LYS A 378 -28.87 1.18 22.02
CA LYS A 378 -28.02 2.34 21.90
C LYS A 378 -26.56 1.88 21.85
N LEU A 379 -25.89 2.14 20.72
CA LEU A 379 -24.53 1.68 20.45
C LEU A 379 -23.57 2.86 20.39
N ARG A 380 -22.36 2.69 20.89
CA ARG A 380 -21.23 3.61 20.68
C ARG A 380 -20.59 3.32 19.33
N LEU A 381 -20.29 4.37 18.57
CA LEU A 381 -19.50 4.30 17.35
C LEU A 381 -18.22 5.12 17.55
N LEU A 382 -17.07 4.45 17.64
CA LEU A 382 -15.78 5.10 17.73
C LEU A 382 -15.20 5.34 16.34
N GLY A 383 -14.54 6.47 16.17
CA GLY A 383 -13.85 6.83 14.93
C GLY A 383 -12.69 7.79 15.20
N HIS A 384 -11.77 7.89 14.24
CA HIS A 384 -10.61 8.77 14.28
C HIS A 384 -11.03 10.22 14.00
N ALA A 385 -10.65 11.13 14.87
CA ALA A 385 -11.02 12.56 14.76
C ALA A 385 -10.41 13.24 13.51
N GLU A 386 -9.35 12.68 12.96
CA GLU A 386 -8.56 13.27 11.87
C GLU A 386 -8.82 12.61 10.50
N THR A 387 -9.73 11.62 10.44
CA THR A 387 -10.03 10.86 9.21
C THR A 387 -11.36 11.32 8.62
N ASN A 388 -11.34 11.76 7.36
CA ASN A 388 -12.57 12.21 6.68
C ASN A 388 -13.63 11.08 6.56
N LEU A 389 -13.19 9.83 6.35
CA LEU A 389 -14.11 8.70 6.33
C LEU A 389 -14.88 8.58 7.64
N ASP A 390 -14.19 8.64 8.78
CA ASP A 390 -14.80 8.44 10.09
C ASP A 390 -15.71 9.64 10.45
N GLU A 391 -15.24 10.88 10.16
CA GLU A 391 -16.05 12.08 10.42
C GLU A 391 -17.34 12.13 9.58
N GLN A 392 -17.21 11.94 8.27
CA GLN A 392 -18.37 12.03 7.38
C GLN A 392 -19.15 10.71 7.36
N GLY A 393 -18.45 9.57 7.33
CA GLY A 393 -19.07 8.24 7.30
C GLY A 393 -19.92 7.96 8.55
N SER A 394 -19.49 8.42 9.74
CA SER A 394 -20.28 8.27 10.96
C SER A 394 -21.67 8.90 10.86
N LYS A 395 -21.81 10.03 10.16
CA LYS A 395 -23.09 10.71 9.94
C LYS A 395 -24.05 9.84 9.12
N TYR A 396 -23.54 9.21 8.05
CA TYR A 396 -24.31 8.29 7.22
C TYR A 396 -24.68 7.02 7.96
N ILE A 397 -23.70 6.38 8.62
CA ILE A 397 -23.94 5.14 9.40
C ILE A 397 -24.96 5.39 10.51
N THR A 398 -24.86 6.50 11.24
CA THR A 398 -25.84 6.88 12.26
C THR A 398 -27.24 7.02 11.68
N GLY A 399 -27.38 7.65 10.51
CA GLY A 399 -28.64 7.78 9.79
C GLY A 399 -29.24 6.42 9.43
N TRP A 400 -28.48 5.55 8.81
CA TRP A 400 -28.94 4.23 8.38
C TRP A 400 -29.29 3.32 9.57
N LEU A 401 -28.51 3.34 10.65
CA LEU A 401 -28.81 2.56 11.84
C LEU A 401 -30.07 3.08 12.56
N LYS A 402 -30.30 4.39 12.54
CA LYS A 402 -31.55 4.98 13.02
C LYS A 402 -32.77 4.49 12.21
N ASP A 403 -32.66 4.35 10.88
CA ASP A 403 -33.74 3.87 10.02
C ASP A 403 -34.16 2.43 10.35
N ILE A 404 -33.24 1.63 10.89
CA ILE A 404 -33.53 0.29 11.41
C ILE A 404 -33.79 0.26 12.92
N GLY A 405 -33.90 1.42 13.57
CA GLY A 405 -34.26 1.56 15.00
C GLY A 405 -33.11 1.38 15.98
N ILE A 406 -31.87 1.59 15.57
CA ILE A 406 -30.68 1.55 16.44
C ILE A 406 -30.17 2.98 16.65
N ALA A 407 -30.13 3.43 17.91
CA ALA A 407 -29.53 4.71 18.29
C ALA A 407 -28.01 4.59 18.34
N VAL A 408 -27.30 5.61 17.85
CA VAL A 408 -25.84 5.63 17.82
C VAL A 408 -25.30 6.87 18.50
N ASP A 409 -24.33 6.66 19.40
CA ASP A 409 -23.52 7.69 20.05
C ASP A 409 -22.14 7.73 19.40
N VAL A 410 -21.87 8.77 18.61
CA VAL A 410 -20.61 8.91 17.86
C VAL A 410 -19.53 9.56 18.73
N GLN A 411 -18.37 8.94 18.79
CA GLN A 411 -17.22 9.41 19.55
C GLN A 411 -15.98 9.44 18.63
N LEU A 412 -15.66 10.64 18.11
CA LEU A 412 -14.45 10.86 17.33
C LEU A 412 -13.30 11.20 18.29
N VAL A 413 -12.26 10.38 18.28
CA VAL A 413 -11.16 10.45 19.24
C VAL A 413 -9.81 10.30 18.53
N SER A 414 -8.70 10.54 19.24
CA SER A 414 -7.35 10.37 18.68
C SER A 414 -7.04 8.91 18.40
N ASP A 415 -6.10 8.67 17.46
CA ASP A 415 -5.61 7.33 17.10
C ASP A 415 -5.18 6.50 18.32
N GLN A 416 -4.49 7.14 19.29
CA GLN A 416 -4.08 6.45 20.52
C GLN A 416 -5.28 5.92 21.30
N LYS A 417 -6.37 6.70 21.43
CA LYS A 417 -7.58 6.25 22.11
C LYS A 417 -8.32 5.16 21.35
N ILE A 418 -8.30 5.18 20.01
CA ILE A 418 -8.83 4.09 19.21
C ILE A 418 -8.02 2.82 19.47
N ASN A 419 -6.69 2.88 19.40
CA ASN A 419 -5.81 1.75 19.67
C ASN A 419 -6.02 1.17 21.07
N ASP A 420 -6.14 2.02 22.09
CA ASP A 420 -6.41 1.58 23.46
C ASP A 420 -7.78 0.90 23.57
N ALA A 421 -8.82 1.47 22.95
CA ALA A 421 -10.17 0.93 22.99
C ALA A 421 -10.29 -0.41 22.20
N THR A 422 -9.68 -0.50 21.02
CA THR A 422 -9.69 -1.73 20.22
C THR A 422 -8.89 -2.84 20.90
N THR A 423 -7.71 -2.54 21.45
CA THR A 423 -6.91 -3.52 22.20
C THR A 423 -7.65 -4.07 23.43
N ALA A 424 -8.38 -3.19 24.15
CA ALA A 424 -9.14 -3.56 25.34
C ALA A 424 -10.56 -4.07 25.03
N ALA A 425 -10.99 -4.10 23.77
CA ALA A 425 -12.36 -4.40 23.34
C ALA A 425 -13.44 -3.46 23.94
N ASN A 426 -13.09 -2.20 24.22
CA ASN A 426 -13.97 -1.20 24.83
C ASN A 426 -14.72 -0.39 23.76
N TYR A 427 -15.48 -1.06 22.91
CA TYR A 427 -16.29 -0.46 21.85
C TYR A 427 -17.53 -1.33 21.55
N ASP A 428 -18.54 -0.72 20.92
CA ASP A 428 -19.65 -1.46 20.32
C ASP A 428 -19.44 -1.58 18.81
N LEU A 429 -19.19 -0.42 18.16
CA LEU A 429 -18.81 -0.27 16.76
C LEU A 429 -17.54 0.59 16.70
N VAL A 430 -16.63 0.30 15.79
CA VAL A 430 -15.44 1.12 15.55
C VAL A 430 -15.00 1.07 14.10
N PHE A 431 -14.60 2.22 13.55
CA PHE A 431 -13.93 2.28 12.25
C PHE A 431 -12.54 1.67 12.36
N SER A 432 -12.20 0.81 11.43
CA SER A 432 -10.91 0.12 11.32
C SER A 432 -10.51 -0.04 9.86
N GLY A 433 -9.35 -0.62 9.62
CA GLY A 433 -8.93 -0.97 8.28
C GLY A 433 -7.49 -1.46 8.20
N TRP A 434 -7.24 -2.35 7.25
CA TRP A 434 -5.96 -3.01 7.05
C TRP A 434 -5.48 -2.92 5.62
N SER A 435 -4.18 -2.79 5.42
CA SER A 435 -3.57 -2.99 4.11
C SER A 435 -3.26 -4.47 3.92
N ALA A 436 -3.80 -5.05 2.86
CA ALA A 436 -3.50 -6.43 2.50
C ALA A 436 -2.22 -6.51 1.66
N ASN A 437 -1.58 -7.68 1.71
CA ASN A 437 -0.46 -8.06 0.86
C ASN A 437 -0.94 -9.01 -0.26
N PRO A 438 -0.12 -9.26 -1.30
CA PRO A 438 -0.45 -10.24 -2.33
C PRO A 438 -0.71 -11.64 -1.79
N ASP A 439 -0.02 -12.05 -0.72
CA ASP A 439 -0.43 -13.18 0.09
C ASP A 439 -1.29 -12.66 1.25
N PRO A 440 -2.55 -13.13 1.36
CA PRO A 440 -3.50 -12.60 2.33
C PRO A 440 -3.31 -13.16 3.76
N ASP A 441 -2.34 -14.02 4.00
CA ASP A 441 -2.19 -14.75 5.28
C ASP A 441 -2.22 -13.81 6.49
N TYR A 442 -1.51 -12.67 6.41
CA TYR A 442 -1.46 -11.72 7.53
C TYR A 442 -2.85 -11.22 7.94
N VAL A 443 -3.63 -10.67 7.00
CA VAL A 443 -4.96 -10.13 7.34
C VAL A 443 -5.94 -11.23 7.73
N LEU A 444 -5.79 -12.43 7.16
CA LEU A 444 -6.60 -13.59 7.55
C LEU A 444 -6.27 -14.06 8.98
N SER A 445 -5.00 -13.97 9.39
CA SER A 445 -4.57 -14.36 10.74
C SER A 445 -5.21 -13.52 11.84
N LEU A 446 -5.49 -12.24 11.56
CA LEU A 446 -6.11 -11.30 12.51
C LEU A 446 -7.51 -11.72 12.98
N GLN A 447 -8.20 -12.56 12.22
CA GLN A 447 -9.56 -13.02 12.48
C GLN A 447 -9.61 -14.39 13.18
N THR A 448 -8.44 -14.97 13.51
CA THR A 448 -8.37 -16.27 14.19
C THR A 448 -8.59 -16.17 15.70
N CYS A 449 -9.01 -17.25 16.32
CA CYS A 449 -9.08 -17.32 17.80
C CYS A 449 -7.69 -17.08 18.44
N ALA A 450 -6.61 -17.47 17.77
CA ALA A 450 -5.24 -17.28 18.24
C ALA A 450 -4.79 -15.82 18.22
N ALA A 451 -5.43 -14.94 17.45
CA ALA A 451 -5.15 -13.51 17.40
C ALA A 451 -5.62 -12.76 18.66
N ARG A 452 -6.48 -13.37 19.48
CA ARG A 452 -7.01 -12.73 20.69
C ARG A 452 -5.92 -12.58 21.75
N PRO A 453 -5.89 -11.45 22.49
CA PRO A 453 -4.92 -11.24 23.56
C PRO A 453 -5.17 -12.21 24.73
N ASN A 454 -4.17 -12.38 25.59
CA ASN A 454 -4.35 -13.05 26.87
C ASN A 454 -5.18 -12.18 27.85
N ALA A 455 -5.46 -12.71 29.05
CA ALA A 455 -6.24 -12.01 30.06
C ALA A 455 -5.61 -10.66 30.51
N ASP A 456 -4.30 -10.48 30.32
CA ASP A 456 -3.58 -9.22 30.64
C ASP A 456 -3.57 -8.23 29.46
N GLY A 457 -4.29 -8.52 28.36
CA GLY A 457 -4.32 -7.68 27.15
C GLY A 457 -3.03 -7.72 26.33
N LYS A 458 -2.19 -8.75 26.53
CA LYS A 458 -0.92 -8.92 25.82
C LYS A 458 -0.99 -10.07 24.84
N GLY A 459 -0.12 -10.07 23.86
CA GLY A 459 0.03 -11.15 22.89
C GLY A 459 -0.28 -10.70 21.48
N ALA A 460 -1.08 -11.46 20.75
CA ALA A 460 -1.41 -11.18 19.37
C ALA A 460 -2.32 -9.94 19.21
N THR A 461 -2.43 -9.46 17.98
CA THR A 461 -3.29 -8.33 17.61
C THR A 461 -4.56 -8.88 16.98
N PRO A 462 -5.71 -8.82 17.66
CA PRO A 462 -6.99 -9.16 17.04
C PRO A 462 -7.49 -7.99 16.22
N ASP A 463 -8.35 -8.30 15.25
CA ASP A 463 -9.14 -7.28 14.59
C ASP A 463 -10.55 -7.22 15.22
N SER A 464 -11.46 -8.10 14.81
CA SER A 464 -12.87 -8.07 15.26
C SER A 464 -13.15 -8.83 16.55
N PHE A 465 -12.19 -9.48 17.18
CA PHE A 465 -12.37 -10.44 18.28
C PHE A 465 -13.28 -11.65 17.93
N LEU A 466 -13.53 -11.86 16.65
CA LEU A 466 -14.22 -13.09 16.23
C LEU A 466 -13.39 -14.32 16.65
N CYS A 467 -14.04 -15.32 17.19
CA CYS A 467 -13.44 -16.63 17.39
C CYS A 467 -14.44 -17.68 16.90
N ASP A 468 -14.19 -18.18 15.72
CA ASP A 468 -15.05 -19.13 15.03
C ASP A 468 -14.27 -20.38 14.66
N PRO A 469 -14.67 -21.57 15.17
CA PRO A 469 -13.94 -22.83 14.91
C PRO A 469 -13.91 -23.23 13.43
N GLU A 470 -14.93 -22.86 12.64
CA GLU A 470 -14.96 -23.11 11.20
C GLU A 470 -13.92 -22.26 10.49
N TYR A 471 -13.82 -20.96 10.86
CA TYR A 471 -12.80 -20.07 10.34
C TYR A 471 -11.39 -20.55 10.68
N ASP A 472 -11.13 -20.91 11.95
CA ASP A 472 -9.83 -21.43 12.39
C ASP A 472 -9.43 -22.71 11.64
N SER A 473 -10.40 -23.61 11.43
CA SER A 473 -10.15 -24.84 10.66
C SER A 473 -9.76 -24.52 9.21
N LEU A 474 -10.47 -23.59 8.56
CA LEU A 474 -10.14 -23.14 7.20
C LEU A 474 -8.78 -22.41 7.15
N TYR A 475 -8.47 -21.62 8.19
CA TYR A 475 -7.18 -20.95 8.30
C TYR A 475 -6.02 -21.94 8.33
N GLN A 476 -6.12 -23.00 9.15
CA GLN A 476 -5.11 -24.07 9.17
C GLN A 476 -5.01 -24.81 7.84
N GLN A 477 -6.15 -25.08 7.18
CA GLN A 477 -6.16 -25.71 5.87
C GLN A 477 -5.46 -24.84 4.80
N GLN A 478 -5.71 -23.51 4.76
CA GLN A 478 -5.06 -22.62 3.79
C GLN A 478 -3.55 -22.52 4.02
N LEU A 479 -3.08 -22.56 5.28
CA LEU A 479 -1.65 -22.61 5.60
C LEU A 479 -0.97 -23.89 5.10
N ALA A 480 -1.64 -25.03 5.24
CA ALA A 480 -1.12 -26.33 4.82
C ALA A 480 -1.26 -26.60 3.31
N GLU A 481 -2.09 -25.83 2.59
CA GLU A 481 -2.35 -26.08 1.16
C GLU A 481 -1.32 -25.40 0.27
N THR A 482 -0.50 -26.21 -0.38
CA THR A 482 0.55 -25.74 -1.31
C THR A 482 0.08 -25.66 -2.75
N ASP A 483 -1.06 -26.26 -3.11
CA ASP A 483 -1.74 -26.03 -4.38
C ASP A 483 -2.46 -24.68 -4.32
N ARG A 484 -1.97 -23.73 -5.11
CA ARG A 484 -2.45 -22.35 -5.09
C ARG A 484 -3.94 -22.23 -5.42
N THR A 485 -4.43 -23.03 -6.39
CA THR A 485 -5.85 -22.98 -6.77
C THR A 485 -6.75 -23.45 -5.65
N LYS A 486 -6.40 -24.55 -4.97
CA LYS A 486 -7.15 -25.05 -3.82
C LYS A 486 -7.08 -24.09 -2.65
N ARG A 487 -5.92 -23.46 -2.43
CA ARG A 487 -5.76 -22.45 -1.39
C ARG A 487 -6.68 -21.25 -1.61
N VAL A 488 -6.79 -20.77 -2.87
CA VAL A 488 -7.73 -19.70 -3.24
C VAL A 488 -9.16 -20.05 -2.87
N GLU A 489 -9.60 -21.27 -3.17
CA GLU A 489 -10.96 -21.73 -2.81
C GLU A 489 -11.18 -21.74 -1.30
N ILE A 490 -10.17 -22.15 -0.51
CA ILE A 490 -10.25 -22.12 0.97
C ILE A 490 -10.35 -20.67 1.45
N VAL A 491 -9.51 -19.77 0.94
CA VAL A 491 -9.51 -18.35 1.32
C VAL A 491 -10.84 -17.67 0.98
N LYS A 492 -11.46 -18.01 -0.16
CA LYS A 492 -12.81 -17.51 -0.50
C LYS A 492 -13.90 -18.02 0.47
N LYS A 493 -13.81 -19.28 0.92
CA LYS A 493 -14.70 -19.79 1.97
C LYS A 493 -14.51 -19.08 3.30
N MET A 494 -13.26 -18.76 3.68
CA MET A 494 -12.97 -17.97 4.89
C MET A 494 -13.66 -16.60 4.84
N GLN A 495 -13.60 -15.90 3.70
CA GLN A 495 -14.30 -14.62 3.53
C GLN A 495 -15.82 -14.76 3.68
N GLN A 496 -16.41 -15.85 3.20
CA GLN A 496 -17.83 -16.13 3.40
C GLN A 496 -18.17 -16.33 4.88
N VAL A 497 -17.34 -17.04 5.65
CA VAL A 497 -17.54 -17.20 7.09
C VAL A 497 -17.52 -15.83 7.79
N LEU A 498 -16.56 -14.95 7.49
CA LEU A 498 -16.52 -13.60 8.07
C LEU A 498 -17.80 -12.82 7.78
N GLN A 499 -18.28 -12.88 6.55
CA GLN A 499 -19.54 -12.23 6.14
C GLN A 499 -20.73 -12.79 6.92
N ASP A 500 -20.84 -14.10 7.05
CA ASP A 500 -21.96 -14.78 7.74
C ASP A 500 -21.97 -14.47 9.24
N ARG A 501 -20.81 -14.32 9.86
CA ARG A 501 -20.66 -13.95 11.28
C ARG A 501 -20.85 -12.47 11.55
N ALA A 502 -20.67 -11.62 10.54
CA ALA A 502 -20.88 -10.18 10.60
C ALA A 502 -20.24 -9.51 11.84
N ALA A 503 -19.04 -9.94 12.23
CA ALA A 503 -18.25 -9.26 13.26
C ALA A 503 -17.53 -8.01 12.69
N LEU A 504 -17.55 -7.88 11.37
CA LEU A 504 -17.06 -6.72 10.61
C LEU A 504 -17.95 -6.50 9.37
N VAL A 505 -17.98 -5.27 8.89
CA VAL A 505 -18.67 -4.87 7.66
C VAL A 505 -17.68 -4.09 6.82
N ILE A 506 -17.37 -4.58 5.62
CA ILE A 506 -16.52 -3.84 4.70
C ILE A 506 -17.25 -2.59 4.22
N LEU A 507 -16.61 -1.43 4.37
CA LEU A 507 -17.15 -0.13 3.95
C LEU A 507 -16.76 0.23 2.52
N GLY A 508 -15.56 -0.18 2.10
CA GLY A 508 -15.00 0.06 0.79
C GLY A 508 -13.47 -0.05 0.81
N TYR A 509 -12.85 0.21 -0.35
CA TYR A 509 -11.40 0.12 -0.51
C TYR A 509 -10.86 1.41 -1.12
N ASP A 510 -9.92 2.08 -0.43
CA ASP A 510 -9.32 3.32 -0.92
C ASP A 510 -8.57 3.09 -2.24
N ASN A 511 -8.87 3.90 -3.23
CA ASN A 511 -8.11 3.91 -4.48
C ASN A 511 -6.91 4.85 -4.34
N PRO A 512 -5.67 4.34 -4.47
CA PRO A 512 -4.49 5.19 -4.52
C PRO A 512 -4.55 6.17 -5.70
N LEU A 513 -4.28 7.44 -5.43
CA LEU A 513 -4.27 8.50 -6.42
C LEU A 513 -2.84 8.99 -6.61
N GLU A 514 -2.35 8.91 -7.86
CA GLU A 514 -0.97 9.23 -8.23
C GLU A 514 -0.94 10.20 -9.41
N ALA A 515 0.16 10.95 -9.56
CA ALA A 515 0.37 11.85 -10.69
C ALA A 515 1.84 11.85 -11.11
N TYR A 516 2.10 12.00 -12.41
CA TYR A 516 3.45 12.11 -12.94
C TYR A 516 3.57 13.06 -14.13
N ARG A 517 4.78 13.53 -14.41
CA ARG A 517 5.14 14.40 -15.53
C ARG A 517 5.18 13.62 -16.83
N ALA A 518 4.08 13.67 -17.61
CA ALA A 518 3.96 12.98 -18.90
C ALA A 518 4.76 13.68 -20.03
N ASP A 519 5.13 14.92 -19.85
CA ASP A 519 6.02 15.65 -20.75
C ASP A 519 7.49 15.19 -20.64
N LYS A 520 7.86 14.54 -19.54
CA LYS A 520 9.22 14.04 -19.29
C LYS A 520 9.32 12.52 -19.32
N TRP A 521 8.26 11.82 -18.98
CA TRP A 521 8.28 10.37 -18.76
C TRP A 521 7.28 9.64 -19.64
N ALA A 522 7.69 8.51 -20.20
CA ALA A 522 6.78 7.54 -20.80
C ALA A 522 5.86 6.94 -19.70
N PRO A 523 4.72 6.31 -20.07
CA PRO A 523 3.87 5.64 -19.09
C PRO A 523 4.65 4.64 -18.25
N PHE A 524 4.44 4.71 -16.94
CA PHE A 524 5.09 3.81 -15.98
C PHE A 524 4.42 2.43 -15.98
N THR A 525 5.20 1.40 -15.63
CA THR A 525 4.65 0.08 -15.32
C THR A 525 3.89 0.16 -14.00
N THR A 526 2.62 -0.23 -14.03
CA THR A 526 1.79 -0.38 -12.83
C THR A 526 1.82 -1.80 -12.31
N GLN A 527 1.56 -1.99 -11.01
CA GLN A 527 1.39 -3.31 -10.40
C GLN A 527 0.10 -3.35 -9.56
N PRO A 528 -0.87 -4.22 -9.88
CA PRO A 528 -0.89 -5.08 -11.08
C PRO A 528 -0.95 -4.25 -12.38
N SER A 529 -0.78 -4.89 -13.54
CA SER A 529 -0.75 -4.18 -14.83
C SER A 529 -2.08 -3.49 -15.17
N THR A 530 -3.19 -4.03 -14.67
CA THR A 530 -4.53 -3.42 -14.81
C THR A 530 -4.98 -2.84 -13.48
N GLY A 531 -5.27 -1.54 -13.46
CA GLY A 531 -5.71 -0.84 -12.25
C GLY A 531 -4.67 -0.84 -11.12
N GLY A 532 -3.39 -0.91 -11.45
CA GLY A 532 -2.32 -0.93 -10.47
C GLY A 532 -1.75 0.44 -10.12
N VAL A 533 -0.81 0.45 -9.20
CA VAL A 533 -0.07 1.62 -8.73
C VAL A 533 1.30 1.72 -9.38
N ILE A 534 1.84 2.93 -9.49
CA ILE A 534 3.20 3.20 -9.96
C ILE A 534 4.17 3.14 -8.78
N MET A 535 3.82 3.83 -7.68
CA MET A 535 4.59 3.86 -6.43
C MET A 535 4.04 2.83 -5.44
N ASN A 536 4.81 2.53 -4.40
CA ASN A 536 4.39 1.60 -3.33
C ASN A 536 3.96 0.22 -3.85
N GLN A 537 4.61 -0.29 -4.87
CA GLN A 537 4.40 -1.64 -5.41
C GLN A 537 4.87 -2.72 -4.42
N GLN A 538 4.47 -3.95 -4.66
CA GLN A 538 5.07 -5.13 -4.01
C GLN A 538 6.27 -5.65 -4.83
N GLY A 539 7.14 -4.71 -5.19
CA GLY A 539 8.28 -4.87 -6.06
C GLY A 539 8.85 -3.48 -6.39
N TYR A 540 9.60 -3.40 -7.46
CA TYR A 540 10.33 -2.19 -7.89
C TYR A 540 10.01 -1.80 -9.35
N TRP A 541 9.00 -2.42 -9.95
CA TRP A 541 8.76 -2.39 -11.41
C TRP A 541 8.49 -0.99 -11.96
N GLY A 542 7.76 -0.15 -11.23
CA GLY A 542 7.49 1.23 -11.63
C GLY A 542 8.76 2.05 -11.80
N TYR A 543 9.69 1.93 -10.88
CA TYR A 543 10.97 2.64 -10.93
C TYR A 543 11.98 1.98 -11.87
N TYR A 544 12.08 0.65 -11.83
CA TYR A 544 13.02 -0.12 -12.64
C TYR A 544 12.77 0.03 -14.15
N SER A 545 11.52 0.05 -14.56
CA SER A 545 11.13 0.18 -15.96
C SER A 545 11.02 1.62 -16.45
N ALA A 546 11.17 2.62 -15.55
CA ALA A 546 11.03 4.01 -15.87
C ALA A 546 11.88 4.41 -17.10
N THR A 547 11.25 5.08 -18.06
CA THR A 547 11.87 5.45 -19.31
C THR A 547 11.56 6.93 -19.60
N PRO A 548 12.57 7.76 -19.93
CA PRO A 548 12.32 9.11 -20.38
C PRO A 548 11.37 9.13 -21.58
N GLY A 549 10.40 10.03 -21.54
CA GLY A 549 9.47 10.26 -22.65
C GLY A 549 10.22 10.82 -23.86
N LYS A 550 9.83 10.42 -25.06
CA LYS A 550 10.17 11.19 -26.25
C LYS A 550 9.34 12.48 -26.19
N THR A 551 9.96 13.63 -26.38
CA THR A 551 9.28 14.92 -26.52
C THR A 551 8.53 15.00 -27.85
N ASP A 552 7.60 14.08 -28.11
CA ASP A 552 6.69 14.17 -29.24
C ASP A 552 5.51 15.05 -28.86
N LYS A 553 5.50 16.27 -29.39
CA LYS A 553 4.44 17.28 -29.23
C LYS A 553 3.06 16.83 -29.76
N ASN A 554 2.92 15.58 -30.23
CA ASN A 554 1.69 15.05 -30.84
C ASN A 554 1.03 13.89 -30.07
N ALA A 555 1.46 13.54 -28.86
CA ALA A 555 0.88 12.40 -28.14
C ALA A 555 -0.37 12.73 -27.29
N ALA A 556 -0.94 13.93 -27.44
CA ALA A 556 -2.11 14.37 -26.64
C ALA A 556 -3.47 13.83 -27.13
N ALA A 557 -3.50 12.91 -28.10
CA ALA A 557 -4.77 12.54 -28.76
C ALA A 557 -5.18 11.07 -28.69
N SER A 558 -4.65 10.26 -27.76
CA SER A 558 -5.06 8.83 -27.70
C SER A 558 -5.01 8.29 -26.27
N ALA A 559 -5.92 8.68 -25.42
CA ALA A 559 -6.24 7.94 -24.19
C ALA A 559 -7.61 8.33 -23.65
N ASP A 560 -8.64 8.12 -24.46
CA ASP A 560 -10.02 8.01 -23.98
C ASP A 560 -10.42 6.53 -24.09
N ALA A 561 -10.05 5.74 -23.11
CA ALA A 561 -10.55 4.39 -22.92
C ALA A 561 -11.45 4.41 -21.67
N THR A 562 -12.67 4.88 -21.86
CA THR A 562 -13.79 4.65 -20.94
C THR A 562 -14.03 3.14 -20.83
N PRO A 563 -14.23 2.57 -19.63
CA PRO A 563 -14.69 1.18 -19.51
C PRO A 563 -16.09 1.08 -20.08
N THR A 564 -16.27 0.30 -21.14
CA THR A 564 -17.56 -0.02 -21.73
C THR A 564 -18.39 -0.85 -20.75
N ALA A 565 -19.44 -0.24 -20.20
CA ALA A 565 -20.55 -0.97 -19.58
C ALA A 565 -21.35 -1.69 -20.69
N ALA A 566 -21.77 -2.92 -20.43
CA ALA A 566 -22.57 -3.76 -21.29
C ALA A 566 -23.93 -3.13 -21.64
N PRO A 567 -24.53 -3.45 -22.79
CA PRO A 567 -25.69 -2.72 -23.31
C PRO A 567 -27.01 -3.24 -22.74
N GLY A 568 -27.75 -2.35 -22.05
CA GLY A 568 -29.16 -2.53 -21.80
C GLY A 568 -29.92 -1.36 -22.44
N GLY A 569 -30.75 -1.66 -23.44
CA GLY A 569 -31.42 -0.70 -24.28
C GLY A 569 -32.55 0.07 -23.56
N ASN A 570 -32.79 1.27 -23.98
CA ASN A 570 -33.96 1.76 -24.68
C ASN A 570 -33.94 3.28 -24.87
N THR A 571 -34.35 3.63 -26.05
CA THR A 571 -34.57 4.92 -26.69
C THR A 571 -35.38 5.92 -25.88
N GLY A 572 -34.93 7.19 -25.89
CA GLY A 572 -35.74 8.35 -25.45
C GLY A 572 -35.08 9.67 -25.83
N LEU A 573 -35.44 10.16 -26.99
CA LEU A 573 -35.15 11.45 -27.59
C LEU A 573 -35.64 12.61 -26.72
N ILE A 574 -34.82 13.63 -26.39
CA ILE A 574 -35.28 15.01 -26.20
C ILE A 574 -34.19 16.00 -26.66
N ILE A 575 -34.65 16.88 -27.52
CA ILE A 575 -33.96 17.99 -28.17
C ILE A 575 -34.03 19.25 -27.26
N GLY A 576 -32.93 19.98 -27.18
CA GLY A 576 -32.85 21.44 -27.22
C GLY A 576 -33.04 22.23 -25.92
N LEU A 577 -32.09 23.04 -25.60
CA LEU A 577 -32.13 24.52 -25.73
C LEU A 577 -30.90 25.13 -25.06
N ALA A 578 -30.16 25.84 -25.86
CA ALA A 578 -29.11 26.77 -25.42
C ALA A 578 -29.73 28.05 -24.85
N GLY A 579 -29.06 28.65 -23.89
CA GLY A 579 -29.24 30.07 -23.62
C GLY A 579 -29.44 30.46 -22.16
N GLY A 580 -28.48 31.21 -21.61
CA GLY A 580 -28.75 32.18 -20.57
C GLY A 580 -28.24 31.89 -19.17
N GLY A 581 -27.16 32.58 -18.76
CA GLY A 581 -26.84 32.64 -17.35
C GLY A 581 -25.47 33.22 -16.97
N VAL A 582 -25.05 34.31 -17.56
CA VAL A 582 -24.00 35.18 -17.01
C VAL A 582 -24.66 36.26 -16.19
N VAL A 583 -24.91 36.05 -14.92
CA VAL A 583 -25.08 37.08 -13.86
C VAL A 583 -25.28 36.38 -12.51
N VAL A 584 -24.28 35.86 -11.85
CA VAL A 584 -24.29 35.60 -10.37
C VAL A 584 -22.87 35.59 -9.77
N ILE A 585 -21.84 36.09 -10.41
CA ILE A 585 -20.47 36.08 -9.83
C ILE A 585 -20.11 37.42 -9.16
N ALA A 586 -20.93 38.47 -9.22
CA ALA A 586 -20.59 39.77 -8.66
C ALA A 586 -21.01 39.98 -7.17
N ALA A 587 -21.80 39.10 -6.57
CA ALA A 587 -22.30 39.30 -5.20
C ALA A 587 -21.48 38.59 -4.10
N ALA A 588 -20.67 37.58 -4.43
CA ALA A 588 -19.91 36.83 -3.43
C ALA A 588 -18.57 37.49 -3.03
N VAL A 589 -18.01 38.38 -3.83
CA VAL A 589 -16.71 39.00 -3.55
C VAL A 589 -16.83 40.15 -2.55
N LEU A 590 -17.99 40.78 -2.39
CA LEU A 590 -18.21 41.91 -1.46
C LEU A 590 -18.50 41.50 -0.01
N VAL A 591 -18.89 40.26 0.24
CA VAL A 591 -19.15 39.76 1.60
C VAL A 591 -17.86 39.28 2.31
N VAL A 592 -16.91 38.74 1.56
CA VAL A 592 -15.63 38.27 2.12
C VAL A 592 -14.69 39.42 2.48
N ALA A 593 -14.78 40.57 1.79
CA ALA A 593 -13.97 41.74 2.08
C ALA A 593 -14.42 42.51 3.35
N ARG A 594 -15.66 42.31 3.83
CA ARG A 594 -16.19 42.97 5.05
C ARG A 594 -15.93 42.21 6.34
N LEU A 595 -15.60 40.90 6.27
CA LEU A 595 -15.31 40.07 7.44
C LEU A 595 -13.80 40.06 7.83
N ARG A 596 -12.91 40.62 7.00
CA ARG A 596 -11.47 40.73 7.31
C ARG A 596 -11.03 42.03 7.99
N ARG A 597 -11.96 42.87 8.44
CA ARG A 597 -11.64 44.17 9.12
C ARG A 597 -12.07 44.28 10.56
N ARG A 598 -12.27 43.16 11.27
CA ARG A 598 -12.46 43.23 12.74
C ARG A 598 -11.72 42.04 13.38
N GLY A 599 -10.55 42.32 13.94
CA GLY A 599 -9.83 41.37 14.78
C GLY A 599 -8.31 41.59 14.82
N THR A 600 -7.89 42.76 15.35
CA THR A 600 -6.55 42.93 15.91
C THR A 600 -6.72 43.54 17.31
N ALA A 601 -5.99 43.00 18.25
CA ALA A 601 -5.81 43.26 19.68
C ALA A 601 -6.57 42.21 20.55
N ASP A 602 -5.91 41.39 21.34
CA ASP A 602 -4.96 41.71 22.40
C ASP A 602 -4.13 40.48 22.79
N GLU A 603 -2.88 40.71 23.16
CA GLU A 603 -1.92 39.76 23.70
C GLU A 603 -2.07 39.64 25.23
N ARG A 604 -1.56 38.48 25.76
CA ARG A 604 -1.10 38.20 27.16
C ARG A 604 -2.15 37.68 28.15
N GLU A 605 -2.07 36.39 28.41
CA GLU A 605 -1.35 35.74 29.54
C GLU A 605 -1.28 34.24 29.34
#